data_ca0d48e7eddc32d40ee3ca6383f577c9
#
_entry.id   ca0d48e7eddc32d40ee3ca6383f577c9
#
_cell.length_a   1.000
_cell.length_b   1.000
_cell.length_c   1.000
_cell.angle_alpha   90.00
_cell.angle_beta   90.00
_cell.angle_gamma   90.00
#
_symmetry.space_group_name_H-M   'P 1'
#
loop_
_entity.id
_entity.type
_entity.pdbx_description
1 polymer ?
#
loop_
_entity_poly.entity_id
_entity_poly.type
_entity_poly.pdbx_seq_one_letter_code
_entity_poly.pdbx_strand_id
1 'polypeptide(L)'
;MTATRPPVLTIELVPSSCWYKNVRSNVLASTWDRLQALTAAISGNRCSICGGAGPRHPVECHEIWTFDDHLRLQRLDGLTALCPECHGVKHIGRALANGQVARPLAWYCHINRTTPAEAAAAVRAALQLNANRSGWHFQLDVLWLRRVGVDLNSVGVEVGHTPLRLDY
;
A
#
# COMPACT_ATOMS: atom_id res chain seq x y z
N MET A 1 21.33 23.26 -4.49
CA MET A 1 20.71 21.91 -4.38
C MET A 1 19.24 22.16 -4.14
N THR A 2 18.38 22.01 -5.16
CA THR A 2 16.93 22.13 -5.03
C THR A 2 16.44 20.92 -4.26
N ALA A 3 15.87 21.13 -3.08
CA ALA A 3 15.21 20.07 -2.31
C ALA A 3 14.09 19.47 -3.20
N THR A 4 14.28 18.26 -3.64
CA THR A 4 13.26 17.54 -4.44
C THR A 4 12.06 17.31 -3.54
N ARG A 5 10.89 17.81 -3.96
CA ARG A 5 9.61 17.56 -3.28
C ARG A 5 9.40 16.03 -3.21
N PRO A 6 8.97 15.49 -2.06
CA PRO A 6 8.70 14.05 -1.97
C PRO A 6 7.64 13.63 -2.99
N PRO A 7 7.74 12.43 -3.57
CA PRO A 7 6.81 11.96 -4.57
C PRO A 7 5.39 11.84 -3.99
N VAL A 8 4.39 12.29 -4.77
CA VAL A 8 2.97 12.15 -4.42
C VAL A 8 2.50 10.70 -4.60
N LEU A 9 2.98 10.05 -5.66
CA LEU A 9 2.74 8.64 -5.96
C LEU A 9 4.02 7.85 -5.61
N THR A 10 3.97 7.05 -4.57
CA THR A 10 5.08 6.24 -4.08
C THR A 10 5.02 4.81 -4.62
N ILE A 11 6.18 4.15 -4.68
CA ILE A 11 6.30 2.72 -4.99
C ILE A 11 6.30 1.96 -3.66
N GLU A 12 5.40 1.00 -3.53
CA GLU A 12 5.22 0.22 -2.29
C GLU A 12 5.37 -1.27 -2.61
N LEU A 13 6.54 -1.81 -2.26
CA LEU A 13 6.83 -3.23 -2.42
C LEU A 13 6.66 -3.91 -1.06
N VAL A 14 5.78 -4.91 -1.01
CA VAL A 14 5.55 -5.70 0.20
C VAL A 14 6.70 -6.71 0.34
N PRO A 15 7.43 -6.72 1.46
CA PRO A 15 8.47 -7.71 1.73
C PRO A 15 7.93 -9.14 1.64
N SER A 16 8.74 -10.09 1.17
CA SER A 16 8.30 -11.48 1.00
C SER A 16 7.86 -12.12 2.34
N SER A 17 8.46 -11.72 3.45
CA SER A 17 8.08 -12.13 4.80
C SER A 17 6.70 -11.62 5.25
N CYS A 18 6.13 -10.66 4.52
CA CYS A 18 4.81 -10.07 4.76
C CYS A 18 3.75 -10.49 3.72
N TRP A 19 4.10 -11.34 2.76
CA TRP A 19 3.12 -11.86 1.81
C TRP A 19 2.02 -12.60 2.56
N TYR A 20 0.78 -12.44 2.10
CA TYR A 20 -0.44 -12.94 2.74
C TYR A 20 -0.80 -12.28 4.08
N LYS A 21 0.01 -11.37 4.62
CA LYS A 21 -0.32 -10.54 5.78
C LYS A 21 -1.05 -9.25 5.35
N ASN A 22 -2.08 -9.39 4.52
CA ASN A 22 -2.90 -8.28 4.04
C ASN A 22 -4.35 -8.45 4.52
N VAL A 23 -5.10 -7.36 4.58
CA VAL A 23 -6.50 -7.36 5.07
C VAL A 23 -7.37 -8.25 4.20
N ARG A 24 -7.27 -8.07 2.88
CA ARG A 24 -8.12 -8.78 1.91
C ARG A 24 -8.08 -10.30 2.06
N SER A 25 -6.90 -10.87 2.31
CA SER A 25 -6.73 -12.32 2.43
C SER A 25 -7.12 -12.86 3.82
N ASN A 26 -7.32 -11.99 4.80
CA ASN A 26 -7.46 -12.36 6.21
C ASN A 26 -8.77 -11.92 6.85
N VAL A 27 -9.69 -11.34 6.07
CA VAL A 27 -11.06 -11.05 6.51
C VAL A 27 -12.06 -11.80 5.63
N LEU A 28 -13.30 -11.91 6.09
CA LEU A 28 -14.39 -12.47 5.28
C LEU A 28 -14.58 -11.63 4.01
N ALA A 29 -14.93 -12.27 2.90
CA ALA A 29 -15.18 -11.59 1.62
C ALA A 29 -16.19 -10.45 1.76
N SER A 30 -17.28 -10.66 2.49
CA SER A 30 -18.30 -9.63 2.76
C SER A 30 -17.76 -8.43 3.54
N THR A 31 -16.81 -8.67 4.46
CA THR A 31 -16.11 -7.58 5.18
C THR A 31 -15.22 -6.79 4.24
N TRP A 32 -14.47 -7.48 3.36
CA TRP A 32 -13.66 -6.81 2.36
C TRP A 32 -14.50 -5.99 1.39
N ASP A 33 -15.61 -6.55 0.87
CA ASP A 33 -16.52 -5.85 -0.05
C ASP A 33 -17.09 -4.57 0.59
N ARG A 34 -17.47 -4.64 1.88
CA ARG A 34 -17.91 -3.47 2.65
C ARG A 34 -16.80 -2.42 2.78
N LEU A 35 -15.57 -2.82 3.07
CA LEU A 35 -14.44 -1.91 3.18
C LEU A 35 -14.11 -1.24 1.83
N GLN A 36 -14.16 -1.98 0.74
CA GLN A 36 -13.99 -1.44 -0.62
C GLN A 36 -15.08 -0.42 -0.95
N ALA A 37 -16.35 -0.75 -0.71
CA ALA A 37 -17.48 0.13 -0.98
C ALA A 37 -17.36 1.43 -0.15
N LEU A 38 -17.01 1.33 1.13
CA LEU A 38 -16.81 2.47 2.01
C LEU A 38 -15.66 3.36 1.52
N THR A 39 -14.52 2.76 1.16
CA THR A 39 -13.34 3.48 0.66
C THR A 39 -13.65 4.23 -0.63
N ALA A 40 -14.37 3.59 -1.56
CA ALA A 40 -14.81 4.20 -2.81
C ALA A 40 -15.81 5.36 -2.55
N ALA A 41 -16.78 5.17 -1.65
CA ALA A 41 -17.76 6.20 -1.31
C ALA A 41 -17.12 7.43 -0.68
N ILE A 42 -16.19 7.25 0.28
CA ILE A 42 -15.47 8.35 0.96
C ILE A 42 -14.66 9.17 -0.05
N SER A 43 -14.08 8.53 -1.06
CA SER A 43 -13.28 9.20 -2.11
C SER A 43 -14.14 9.82 -3.22
N GLY A 44 -15.46 9.68 -3.18
CA GLY A 44 -16.36 10.07 -4.27
C GLY A 44 -16.10 9.27 -5.55
N ASN A 45 -15.67 8.02 -5.45
CA ASN A 45 -15.26 7.14 -6.56
C ASN A 45 -14.10 7.72 -7.40
N ARG A 46 -13.22 8.49 -6.77
CA ARG A 46 -12.04 9.08 -7.41
C ARG A 46 -10.76 8.64 -6.73
N CYS A 47 -9.71 8.58 -7.53
CA CYS A 47 -8.36 8.26 -7.02
C CYS A 47 -7.87 9.35 -6.06
N SER A 48 -7.46 8.97 -4.87
CA SER A 48 -6.95 9.88 -3.84
C SER A 48 -5.61 10.55 -4.23
N ILE A 49 -4.91 10.03 -5.26
CA ILE A 49 -3.64 10.58 -5.73
C ILE A 49 -3.82 11.51 -6.92
N CYS A 50 -4.46 11.05 -7.99
CA CYS A 50 -4.57 11.82 -9.24
C CYS A 50 -5.95 12.46 -9.48
N GLY A 51 -6.95 12.16 -8.65
CA GLY A 51 -8.32 12.64 -8.81
C GLY A 51 -9.09 11.98 -9.96
N GLY A 52 -8.44 11.14 -10.76
CA GLY A 52 -9.05 10.43 -11.88
C GLY A 52 -9.84 9.19 -11.49
N ALA A 53 -10.46 8.56 -12.49
CA ALA A 53 -11.12 7.27 -12.38
C ALA A 53 -10.66 6.37 -13.51
N GLY A 54 -10.67 5.05 -13.29
CA GLY A 54 -10.35 4.09 -14.33
C GLY A 54 -11.46 3.97 -15.38
N PRO A 55 -11.16 3.53 -16.59
CA PRO A 55 -12.14 3.45 -17.68
C PRO A 55 -13.22 2.38 -17.48
N ARG A 56 -12.94 1.34 -16.70
CA ARG A 56 -13.86 0.21 -16.41
C ARG A 56 -14.25 0.13 -14.95
N HIS A 57 -13.31 0.50 -14.06
CA HIS A 57 -13.51 0.53 -12.63
C HIS A 57 -13.11 1.92 -12.14
N PRO A 58 -13.96 2.60 -11.38
CA PRO A 58 -13.65 3.95 -10.95
C PRO A 58 -12.40 3.97 -10.06
N VAL A 59 -12.37 3.12 -9.06
CA VAL A 59 -11.23 2.99 -8.13
C VAL A 59 -11.13 1.57 -7.56
N GLU A 60 -9.95 1.25 -7.07
CA GLU A 60 -9.63 0.02 -6.34
C GLU A 60 -9.21 0.37 -4.92
N CYS A 61 -9.56 -0.47 -3.96
CA CYS A 61 -9.16 -0.30 -2.57
C CYS A 61 -7.70 -0.77 -2.38
N HIS A 62 -6.88 0.10 -1.83
CA HIS A 62 -5.48 -0.16 -1.53
C HIS A 62 -5.20 0.03 -0.05
N GLU A 63 -4.47 -0.90 0.55
CA GLU A 63 -4.06 -0.88 1.95
C GLU A 63 -2.85 0.02 2.15
N ILE A 64 -2.91 0.92 3.13
CA ILE A 64 -1.80 1.80 3.48
C ILE A 64 -1.01 1.16 4.61
N TRP A 65 0.20 0.72 4.31
CA TRP A 65 1.10 0.08 5.27
C TRP A 65 2.28 0.96 5.63
N THR A 66 2.55 1.09 6.92
CA THR A 66 3.80 1.63 7.44
C THR A 66 4.65 0.52 8.04
N PHE A 67 5.93 0.53 7.73
CA PHE A 67 6.91 -0.41 8.28
C PHE A 67 7.84 0.34 9.24
N ASP A 68 7.82 -0.05 10.50
CA ASP A 68 8.85 0.36 11.46
C ASP A 68 9.98 -0.68 11.45
N ASP A 69 11.12 -0.29 10.89
CA ASP A 69 12.26 -1.18 10.69
C ASP A 69 12.99 -1.48 12.00
N HIS A 70 12.87 -0.61 13.03
CA HIS A 70 13.45 -0.83 14.36
C HIS A 70 12.60 -1.79 15.20
N LEU A 71 11.30 -1.53 15.25
CA LEU A 71 10.36 -2.36 16.00
C LEU A 71 9.96 -3.65 15.25
N ARG A 72 10.37 -3.79 13.99
CA ARG A 72 9.92 -4.89 13.10
C ARG A 72 8.39 -4.97 13.06
N LEU A 73 7.75 -3.84 12.89
CA LEU A 73 6.29 -3.71 12.90
C LEU A 73 5.78 -3.32 11.51
N GLN A 74 4.83 -4.10 10.98
CA GLN A 74 4.00 -3.77 9.83
C GLN A 74 2.65 -3.28 10.33
N ARG A 75 2.36 -1.98 10.19
CA ARG A 75 1.13 -1.39 10.69
C ARG A 75 0.22 -0.97 9.55
N LEU A 76 -1.05 -1.33 9.66
CA LEU A 76 -2.11 -0.82 8.80
C LEU A 76 -2.52 0.58 9.28
N ASP A 77 -2.28 1.59 8.45
CA ASP A 77 -2.67 2.98 8.76
C ASP A 77 -4.03 3.36 8.15
N GLY A 78 -4.51 2.59 7.17
CA GLY A 78 -5.78 2.86 6.53
C GLY A 78 -5.99 2.15 5.21
N LEU A 79 -7.05 2.57 4.54
CA LEU A 79 -7.38 2.20 3.16
C LEU A 79 -7.50 3.45 2.30
N THR A 80 -7.15 3.35 1.04
CA THR A 80 -7.26 4.45 0.08
C THR A 80 -7.80 3.96 -1.25
N ALA A 81 -8.51 4.85 -1.95
CA ALA A 81 -9.05 4.57 -3.27
C ALA A 81 -8.06 5.00 -4.36
N LEU A 82 -7.68 4.11 -5.23
CA LEU A 82 -6.73 4.37 -6.31
C LEU A 82 -7.31 3.96 -7.65
N CYS A 83 -7.09 4.77 -8.70
CA CYS A 83 -7.35 4.31 -10.07
C CYS A 83 -6.38 3.18 -10.44
N PRO A 84 -6.71 2.34 -11.44
CA PRO A 84 -5.87 1.22 -11.84
C PRO A 84 -4.43 1.61 -12.18
N GLU A 85 -4.22 2.80 -12.75
CA GLU A 85 -2.89 3.32 -13.09
C GLU A 85 -2.05 3.61 -11.84
N CYS A 86 -2.60 4.36 -10.87
CA CYS A 86 -1.90 4.67 -9.62
C CYS A 86 -1.68 3.38 -8.80
N HIS A 87 -2.68 2.49 -8.76
CA HIS A 87 -2.57 1.20 -8.08
C HIS A 87 -1.50 0.30 -8.72
N GLY A 88 -1.42 0.29 -10.06
CA GLY A 88 -0.37 -0.41 -10.79
C GLY A 88 1.04 0.06 -10.46
N VAL A 89 1.23 1.35 -10.18
CA VAL A 89 2.53 1.89 -9.72
C VAL A 89 2.85 1.42 -8.29
N LYS A 90 1.87 1.42 -7.39
CA LYS A 90 2.04 0.89 -6.03
C LYS A 90 2.56 -0.55 -6.07
N HIS A 91 2.02 -1.36 -6.97
CA HIS A 91 2.37 -2.76 -7.19
C HIS A 91 3.33 -3.00 -8.37
N ILE A 92 4.25 -2.06 -8.64
CA ILE A 92 5.17 -2.14 -9.79
C ILE A 92 6.03 -3.42 -9.81
N GLY A 93 6.24 -4.04 -8.66
CA GLY A 93 6.93 -5.33 -8.56
C GLY A 93 6.29 -6.44 -9.39
N ARG A 94 4.96 -6.48 -9.45
CA ARG A 94 4.22 -7.41 -10.33
C ARG A 94 4.44 -7.09 -11.81
N ALA A 95 4.46 -5.81 -12.16
CA ALA A 95 4.72 -5.38 -13.53
C ALA A 95 6.16 -5.71 -13.98
N LEU A 96 7.13 -5.57 -13.07
CA LEU A 96 8.52 -5.96 -13.31
C LEU A 96 8.65 -7.47 -13.55
N ALA A 97 8.03 -8.29 -12.69
CA ALA A 97 8.05 -9.75 -12.83
C ALA A 97 7.45 -10.24 -14.16
N ASN A 98 6.46 -9.49 -14.70
CA ASN A 98 5.77 -9.82 -15.96
C ASN A 98 6.37 -9.10 -17.19
N GLY A 99 7.45 -8.33 -17.04
CA GLY A 99 8.04 -7.54 -18.13
C GLY A 99 7.15 -6.38 -18.63
N GLN A 100 6.15 -5.95 -17.85
CA GLN A 100 5.15 -4.94 -18.23
C GLN A 100 5.34 -3.60 -17.50
N VAL A 101 6.58 -3.24 -17.22
CA VAL A 101 6.90 -2.07 -16.37
C VAL A 101 6.75 -0.72 -17.08
N ALA A 102 6.76 -0.69 -18.40
CA ALA A 102 6.81 0.56 -19.17
C ALA A 102 5.64 1.51 -18.86
N ARG A 103 4.41 0.98 -18.80
CA ARG A 103 3.20 1.78 -18.53
C ARG A 103 3.17 2.33 -17.08
N PRO A 104 3.36 1.52 -16.02
CA PRO A 104 3.46 2.05 -14.66
C PRO A 104 4.57 3.06 -14.48
N LEU A 105 5.73 2.87 -15.12
CA LEU A 105 6.85 3.80 -15.02
C LEU A 105 6.54 5.15 -15.67
N ALA A 106 5.94 5.14 -16.86
CA ALA A 106 5.49 6.36 -17.53
C ALA A 106 4.44 7.11 -16.68
N TRP A 107 3.51 6.37 -16.04
CA TRP A 107 2.51 6.96 -15.15
C TRP A 107 3.14 7.56 -13.88
N TYR A 108 4.12 6.88 -13.30
CA TYR A 108 4.91 7.41 -12.18
C TYR A 108 5.57 8.75 -12.54
N CYS A 109 6.23 8.81 -13.72
CA CYS A 109 6.84 10.05 -14.22
C CYS A 109 5.81 11.17 -14.38
N HIS A 110 4.66 10.86 -14.98
CA HIS A 110 3.58 11.83 -15.20
C HIS A 110 3.06 12.44 -13.90
N ILE A 111 2.71 11.60 -12.92
CA ILE A 111 2.12 12.06 -11.66
C ILE A 111 3.13 12.81 -10.80
N ASN A 112 4.37 12.34 -10.73
CA ASN A 112 5.40 12.95 -9.90
C ASN A 112 6.17 14.08 -10.60
N ARG A 113 5.94 14.26 -11.91
CA ARG A 113 6.67 15.24 -12.75
C ARG A 113 8.18 14.98 -12.71
N THR A 114 8.56 13.72 -12.84
CA THR A 114 9.95 13.27 -12.82
C THR A 114 10.41 12.75 -14.17
N THR A 115 11.71 12.70 -14.36
CA THR A 115 12.33 12.08 -15.53
C THR A 115 12.30 10.55 -15.44
N PRO A 116 12.43 9.82 -16.56
CA PRO A 116 12.58 8.37 -16.55
C PRO A 116 13.78 7.89 -15.73
N ALA A 117 14.87 8.65 -15.68
CA ALA A 117 16.06 8.34 -14.90
C ALA A 117 15.77 8.40 -13.38
N GLU A 118 15.06 9.42 -12.92
CA GLU A 118 14.61 9.56 -11.52
C GLU A 118 13.61 8.46 -11.14
N ALA A 119 12.67 8.14 -12.03
CA ALA A 119 11.72 7.05 -11.81
C ALA A 119 12.45 5.69 -11.70
N ALA A 120 13.43 5.42 -12.56
CA ALA A 120 14.25 4.21 -12.47
C ALA A 120 15.07 4.17 -11.17
N ALA A 121 15.56 5.31 -10.70
CA ALA A 121 16.24 5.40 -9.40
C ALA A 121 15.28 5.10 -8.24
N ALA A 122 14.05 5.61 -8.27
CA ALA A 122 13.02 5.32 -7.27
C ALA A 122 12.66 3.82 -7.23
N VAL A 123 12.53 3.17 -8.40
CA VAL A 123 12.31 1.72 -8.48
C VAL A 123 13.47 0.94 -7.85
N ARG A 124 14.72 1.29 -8.18
CA ARG A 124 15.88 0.63 -7.58
C ARG A 124 15.93 0.78 -6.06
N ALA A 125 15.65 1.98 -5.55
CA ALA A 125 15.59 2.23 -4.11
C ALA A 125 14.49 1.40 -3.42
N ALA A 126 13.31 1.32 -4.03
CA ALA A 126 12.21 0.49 -3.52
C ALA A 126 12.56 -1.00 -3.53
N LEU A 127 13.21 -1.50 -4.58
CA LEU A 127 13.67 -2.90 -4.66
C LEU A 127 14.73 -3.20 -3.59
N GLN A 128 15.69 -2.30 -3.38
CA GLN A 128 16.71 -2.46 -2.34
C GLN A 128 16.09 -2.51 -0.93
N LEU A 129 15.17 -1.58 -0.65
CA LEU A 129 14.46 -1.56 0.62
C LEU A 129 13.64 -2.83 0.83
N ASN A 130 12.93 -3.28 -0.20
CA ASN A 130 12.17 -4.51 -0.19
C ASN A 130 13.06 -5.74 0.08
N ALA A 131 14.21 -5.84 -0.59
CA ALA A 131 15.16 -6.92 -0.38
C ALA A 131 15.66 -6.96 1.07
N ASN A 132 16.03 -5.81 1.63
CA ASN A 132 16.46 -5.70 3.02
C ASN A 132 15.35 -6.17 3.99
N ARG A 133 14.13 -5.66 3.81
CA ARG A 133 12.97 -6.00 4.67
C ARG A 133 12.52 -7.45 4.52
N SER A 134 12.70 -8.06 3.37
CA SER A 134 12.31 -9.46 3.11
C SER A 134 13.09 -10.48 3.95
N GLY A 135 14.26 -10.12 4.45
CA GLY A 135 15.03 -10.92 5.42
C GLY A 135 14.57 -10.79 6.88
N TRP A 136 13.56 -9.96 7.15
CA TRP A 136 13.11 -9.68 8.51
C TRP A 136 11.72 -10.22 8.79
N HIS A 137 11.48 -10.62 10.03
CA HIS A 137 10.13 -10.93 10.51
C HIS A 137 9.47 -9.67 11.07
N PHE A 138 8.30 -9.33 10.54
CA PHE A 138 7.49 -8.22 11.01
C PHE A 138 6.31 -8.73 11.83
N GLN A 139 6.08 -8.10 12.98
CA GLN A 139 4.81 -8.21 13.70
C GLN A 139 3.75 -7.40 12.96
N LEU A 140 2.51 -7.88 12.99
CA LEU A 140 1.40 -7.25 12.29
C LEU A 140 0.54 -6.45 13.27
N ASP A 141 0.33 -5.17 12.97
CA ASP A 141 -0.63 -4.30 13.65
C ASP A 141 -1.75 -3.91 12.69
N VAL A 142 -2.95 -4.38 12.96
CA VAL A 142 -4.17 -4.08 12.21
C VAL A 142 -5.24 -3.41 13.09
N LEU A 143 -4.84 -2.79 14.22
CA LEU A 143 -5.75 -2.13 15.15
C LEU A 143 -6.61 -1.05 14.49
N TRP A 144 -6.15 -0.48 13.38
CA TRP A 144 -6.94 0.45 12.58
C TRP A 144 -8.30 -0.12 12.16
N LEU A 145 -8.39 -1.43 11.92
CA LEU A 145 -9.65 -2.09 11.50
C LEU A 145 -10.78 -1.93 12.54
N ARG A 146 -10.45 -1.83 13.82
CA ARG A 146 -11.45 -1.55 14.87
C ARG A 146 -12.17 -0.23 14.66
N ARG A 147 -11.46 0.79 14.13
CA ARG A 147 -12.01 2.13 13.89
C ARG A 147 -13.09 2.12 12.80
N VAL A 148 -13.08 1.13 11.93
CA VAL A 148 -14.05 0.93 10.85
C VAL A 148 -15.02 -0.22 11.13
N GLY A 149 -15.10 -0.66 12.40
CA GLY A 149 -16.07 -1.64 12.87
C GLY A 149 -15.80 -3.08 12.43
N VAL A 150 -14.54 -3.45 12.22
CA VAL A 150 -14.14 -4.85 11.98
C VAL A 150 -13.74 -5.49 13.31
N ASP A 151 -14.36 -6.64 13.62
CA ASP A 151 -13.95 -7.45 14.76
C ASP A 151 -12.63 -8.16 14.46
N LEU A 152 -11.60 -7.87 15.24
CA LEU A 152 -10.27 -8.46 15.04
C LEU A 152 -10.24 -9.96 15.33
N ASN A 153 -11.18 -10.50 16.11
CA ASN A 153 -11.29 -11.95 16.31
C ASN A 153 -11.71 -12.69 15.03
N SER A 154 -12.25 -11.95 14.04
CA SER A 154 -12.60 -12.47 12.71
C SER A 154 -11.47 -12.34 11.69
N VAL A 155 -10.32 -11.78 12.09
CA VAL A 155 -9.15 -11.62 11.21
C VAL A 155 -8.24 -12.83 11.35
N GLY A 156 -8.00 -13.52 10.23
CA GLY A 156 -7.29 -14.80 10.19
C GLY A 156 -5.76 -14.76 10.41
N VAL A 157 -5.21 -13.62 10.84
CA VAL A 157 -3.78 -13.47 11.16
C VAL A 157 -3.56 -13.34 12.66
N GLU A 158 -2.49 -13.95 13.17
CA GLU A 158 -2.04 -13.67 14.54
C GLU A 158 -1.67 -12.18 14.65
N VAL A 159 -2.52 -11.44 15.35
CA VAL A 159 -2.25 -10.05 15.70
C VAL A 159 -1.29 -10.07 16.87
N GLY A 160 -0.04 -9.65 16.65
CA GLY A 160 0.92 -9.50 17.73
C GLY A 160 0.37 -8.51 18.77
N HIS A 161 -0.05 -9.02 19.90
CA HIS A 161 -0.41 -8.19 21.05
C HIS A 161 0.87 -7.69 21.72
N THR A 162 1.44 -6.60 21.21
CA THR A 162 2.31 -5.80 22.05
C THR A 162 1.41 -4.79 22.76
N PRO A 163 1.22 -4.89 24.08
CA PRO A 163 0.53 -3.85 24.81
C PRO A 163 1.35 -2.57 24.67
N LEU A 164 0.76 -1.54 24.05
CA LEU A 164 1.30 -0.19 24.13
C LEU A 164 1.43 0.17 25.61
N ARG A 165 2.65 0.20 26.13
CA ARG A 165 2.92 0.90 27.38
C ARG A 165 2.68 2.37 27.09
N LEU A 166 1.54 2.87 27.55
CA LEU A 166 1.31 4.29 27.72
C LEU A 166 2.11 4.68 28.95
N ASP A 167 3.36 5.08 28.76
CA ASP A 167 4.07 5.83 29.77
C ASP A 167 3.50 7.24 29.74
N TYR A 168 2.80 7.60 30.83
CA TYR A 168 2.29 8.94 31.12
C TYR A 168 3.44 9.87 31.50
#